data_ab00d4c9dfb7a117ef7ecf8012f6a408
#
_entry.id   ab00d4c9dfb7a117ef7ecf8012f6a408
#
_cell.length_a   1.000
_cell.length_b   1.000
_cell.length_c   1.000
_cell.angle_alpha   90.00
_cell.angle_beta   90.00
_cell.angle_gamma   90.00
#
_symmetry.space_group_name_H-M   'P 1'
#
loop_
_entity.id
_entity.type
_entity.pdbx_description
1 polymer ?
#
loop_
_entity_poly.entity_id
_entity_poly.type
_entity_poly.pdbx_seq_one_letter_code
_entity_poly.pdbx_strand_id
1 'polypeptide(L)'
;MSLASDVWTVRPATRADRAQLADIYLTVRRATFTWVEPGQFRRADFATQSRGERLFVCEDRHGEIAGFLALWVPQNFIHMLYVREALQGLGAGSALLTALPEWPMRRYRLKCLVHNRRARAFYLKHGFEIVGSGWSPEGSYNDMELKTRRERRAPY
;
A
#
# COMPACT_ATOMS: atom_id res chain seq x y z
N MET A 1 -9.10 15.86 19.51
CA MET A 1 -9.85 14.85 18.77
C MET A 1 -9.42 14.82 17.32
N SER A 2 -8.87 13.73 16.86
CA SER A 2 -8.43 13.63 15.46
C SER A 2 -9.63 13.30 14.59
N LEU A 3 -10.05 14.25 13.76
CA LEU A 3 -11.13 14.06 12.80
C LEU A 3 -10.75 13.07 11.69
N ALA A 4 -9.44 12.81 11.51
CA ALA A 4 -8.94 11.94 10.44
C ALA A 4 -9.35 10.47 10.64
N SER A 5 -9.46 10.00 11.88
CA SER A 5 -9.83 8.60 12.16
C SER A 5 -11.31 8.30 11.90
N ASP A 6 -12.17 9.34 11.89
CA ASP A 6 -13.61 9.17 11.69
C ASP A 6 -14.00 9.23 10.21
N VAL A 7 -13.07 9.59 9.34
CA VAL A 7 -13.32 9.76 7.89
C VAL A 7 -13.20 8.45 7.14
N TRP A 8 -12.26 7.58 7.56
CA TRP A 8 -11.90 6.39 6.82
C TRP A 8 -12.29 5.12 7.56
N THR A 9 -12.90 4.17 6.83
CA THR A 9 -13.20 2.84 7.32
C THR A 9 -12.45 1.83 6.48
N VAL A 10 -11.72 0.92 7.13
CA VAL A 10 -10.98 -0.16 6.44
C VAL A 10 -11.73 -1.47 6.69
N ARG A 11 -11.95 -2.21 5.63
CA ARG A 11 -12.61 -3.52 5.68
C ARG A 11 -12.00 -4.47 4.65
N PRO A 12 -12.21 -5.79 4.80
CA PRO A 12 -11.83 -6.72 3.73
C PRO A 12 -12.60 -6.41 2.45
N ALA A 13 -11.93 -6.59 1.32
CA ALA A 13 -12.57 -6.43 0.02
C ALA A 13 -13.55 -7.60 -0.23
N THR A 14 -14.63 -7.30 -0.94
CA THR A 14 -15.57 -8.31 -1.43
C THR A 14 -15.35 -8.50 -2.93
N ARG A 15 -15.98 -9.54 -3.48
CA ARG A 15 -15.92 -9.80 -4.91
C ARG A 15 -16.47 -8.61 -5.74
N ALA A 16 -17.49 -7.94 -5.21
CA ALA A 16 -18.10 -6.79 -5.87
C ALA A 16 -17.15 -5.60 -5.98
N ASP A 17 -16.15 -5.50 -5.10
CA ASP A 17 -15.19 -4.40 -5.12
C ASP A 17 -14.14 -4.52 -6.23
N ARG A 18 -13.91 -5.73 -6.75
CA ARG A 18 -12.75 -6.05 -7.60
C ARG A 18 -12.66 -5.19 -8.85
N ALA A 19 -13.78 -4.84 -9.46
CA ALA A 19 -13.79 -3.99 -10.65
C ALA A 19 -13.22 -2.60 -10.34
N GLN A 20 -13.64 -2.00 -9.22
CA GLN A 20 -13.12 -0.70 -8.78
C GLN A 20 -11.63 -0.78 -8.41
N LEU A 21 -11.21 -1.87 -7.77
CA LEU A 21 -9.81 -2.04 -7.39
C LEU A 21 -8.90 -2.16 -8.62
N ALA A 22 -9.38 -2.84 -9.67
CA ALA A 22 -8.65 -2.92 -10.93
C ALA A 22 -8.50 -1.55 -11.58
N ASP A 23 -9.53 -0.70 -11.49
CA ASP A 23 -9.46 0.67 -11.99
C ASP A 23 -8.47 1.53 -11.21
N ILE A 24 -8.47 1.42 -9.88
CA ILE A 24 -7.53 2.13 -9.03
C ILE A 24 -6.10 1.66 -9.31
N TYR A 25 -5.90 0.35 -9.41
CA TYR A 25 -4.61 -0.25 -9.76
C TYR A 25 -4.04 0.38 -11.03
N LEU A 26 -4.83 0.38 -12.10
CA LEU A 26 -4.38 0.89 -13.39
C LEU A 26 -4.11 2.39 -13.36
N THR A 27 -5.07 3.16 -12.86
CA THR A 27 -5.00 4.62 -12.85
C THR A 27 -3.84 5.13 -12.00
N VAL A 28 -3.68 4.58 -10.81
CA VAL A 28 -2.62 5.02 -9.90
C VAL A 28 -1.24 4.62 -10.41
N ARG A 29 -1.09 3.41 -10.96
CA ARG A 29 0.20 2.98 -11.51
C ARG A 29 0.62 3.87 -12.68
N ARG A 30 -0.29 4.18 -13.60
CA ARG A 30 0.01 5.06 -14.73
C ARG A 30 0.37 6.47 -14.29
N ALA A 31 -0.30 7.00 -13.29
CA ALA A 31 -0.04 8.35 -12.78
C ALA A 31 1.27 8.42 -11.97
N THR A 32 1.59 7.37 -11.23
CA THR A 32 2.74 7.33 -10.31
C THR A 32 4.03 6.94 -11.01
N PHE A 33 3.99 5.90 -11.85
CA PHE A 33 5.19 5.35 -12.50
C PHE A 33 5.37 5.95 -13.88
N THR A 34 5.62 7.26 -13.91
CA THR A 34 5.71 8.06 -15.16
C THR A 34 6.92 7.71 -16.01
N TRP A 35 7.92 7.04 -15.43
CA TRP A 35 9.11 6.58 -16.16
C TRP A 35 8.90 5.24 -16.89
N VAL A 36 7.73 4.60 -16.71
CA VAL A 36 7.35 3.37 -17.38
C VAL A 36 6.32 3.70 -18.46
N GLU A 37 6.44 3.02 -19.62
CA GLU A 37 5.49 3.19 -20.71
C GLU A 37 4.07 2.87 -20.24
N PRO A 38 3.09 3.81 -20.35
CA PRO A 38 1.74 3.60 -19.82
C PRO A 38 1.06 2.33 -20.36
N GLY A 39 1.34 1.96 -21.60
CA GLY A 39 0.76 0.75 -22.24
C GLY A 39 1.21 -0.56 -21.60
N GLN A 40 2.25 -0.54 -20.76
CA GLN A 40 2.70 -1.73 -20.03
C GLN A 40 1.78 -2.06 -18.85
N PHE A 41 1.00 -1.09 -18.38
CA PHE A 41 0.05 -1.31 -17.30
C PHE A 41 -1.32 -1.64 -17.89
N ARG A 42 -1.84 -2.81 -17.53
CA ARG A 42 -3.12 -3.30 -18.00
C ARG A 42 -4.07 -3.54 -16.82
N ARG A 43 -5.33 -3.20 -17.02
CA ARG A 43 -6.37 -3.44 -16.02
C ARG A 43 -6.44 -4.92 -15.62
N ALA A 44 -6.29 -5.83 -16.60
CA ALA A 44 -6.36 -7.27 -16.37
C ALA A 44 -5.21 -7.79 -15.50
N ASP A 45 -4.10 -7.06 -15.39
CA ASP A 45 -2.96 -7.46 -14.57
C ASP A 45 -3.30 -7.49 -13.09
N PHE A 46 -4.30 -6.72 -12.65
CA PHE A 46 -4.69 -6.70 -11.25
C PHE A 46 -5.11 -8.09 -10.76
N ALA A 47 -5.94 -8.80 -11.51
CA ALA A 47 -6.41 -10.13 -11.12
C ALA A 47 -5.27 -11.12 -11.00
N THR A 48 -4.31 -11.08 -11.92
CA THR A 48 -3.13 -11.94 -11.90
C THR A 48 -2.19 -11.60 -10.74
N GLN A 49 -1.91 -10.31 -10.57
CA GLN A 49 -0.95 -9.83 -9.57
C GLN A 49 -1.46 -10.00 -8.14
N SER A 50 -2.77 -9.93 -7.92
CA SER A 50 -3.37 -10.04 -6.60
C SER A 50 -3.83 -11.45 -6.24
N ARG A 51 -3.59 -12.43 -7.09
CA ARG A 51 -4.04 -13.80 -6.85
C ARG A 51 -3.49 -14.37 -5.54
N GLY A 52 -4.39 -14.86 -4.68
CA GLY A 52 -4.03 -15.44 -3.39
C GLY A 52 -3.75 -14.41 -2.29
N GLU A 53 -3.83 -13.12 -2.59
CA GLU A 53 -3.59 -12.09 -1.61
C GLU A 53 -4.86 -11.69 -0.88
N ARG A 54 -4.71 -11.22 0.37
CA ARG A 54 -5.81 -10.60 1.10
C ARG A 54 -5.89 -9.15 0.69
N LEU A 55 -7.11 -8.71 0.35
CA LEU A 55 -7.36 -7.35 -0.10
C LEU A 55 -8.18 -6.61 0.95
N PHE A 56 -7.70 -5.42 1.32
CA PHE A 56 -8.39 -4.51 2.23
C PHE A 56 -8.74 -3.24 1.46
N VAL A 57 -9.93 -2.72 1.68
CA VAL A 57 -10.34 -1.46 1.07
C VAL A 57 -10.52 -0.39 2.14
N CYS A 58 -10.24 0.84 1.75
CA CYS A 58 -10.49 2.02 2.55
C CYS A 58 -11.62 2.80 1.89
N GLU A 59 -12.69 3.02 2.62
CA GLU A 59 -13.83 3.79 2.12
C GLU A 59 -14.09 5.01 2.99
N ASP A 60 -14.69 6.03 2.36
CA ASP A 60 -15.08 7.24 3.07
C ASP A 60 -16.42 7.00 3.80
N ARG A 61 -16.95 8.05 4.44
CA ARG A 61 -18.23 7.97 5.19
C ARG A 61 -19.44 7.70 4.29
N HIS A 62 -19.30 7.85 2.97
CA HIS A 62 -20.36 7.57 1.99
C HIS A 62 -20.23 6.19 1.36
N GLY A 63 -19.24 5.39 1.80
CA GLY A 63 -18.98 4.06 1.25
C GLY A 63 -18.21 4.06 -0.06
N GLU A 64 -17.67 5.21 -0.48
CA GLU A 64 -16.83 5.30 -1.69
C GLU A 64 -15.43 4.81 -1.40
N ILE A 65 -14.90 3.93 -2.26
CA ILE A 65 -13.56 3.38 -2.10
C ILE A 65 -12.51 4.42 -2.49
N ALA A 66 -11.66 4.77 -1.52
CA ALA A 66 -10.55 5.71 -1.74
C ALA A 66 -9.27 4.99 -2.15
N GLY A 67 -9.09 3.76 -1.72
CA GLY A 67 -7.87 3.01 -1.99
C GLY A 67 -7.95 1.58 -1.47
N PHE A 68 -6.87 0.82 -1.69
CA PHE A 68 -6.79 -0.56 -1.23
C PHE A 68 -5.36 -0.97 -0.91
N LEU A 69 -5.25 -2.06 -0.17
CA LEU A 69 -3.98 -2.70 0.17
C LEU A 69 -4.09 -4.19 -0.15
N ALA A 70 -3.06 -4.74 -0.79
CA ALA A 70 -2.94 -6.18 -1.06
C ALA A 70 -1.80 -6.75 -0.22
N LEU A 71 -2.13 -7.78 0.57
CA LEU A 71 -1.20 -8.41 1.51
C LEU A 71 -0.97 -9.88 1.14
N TRP A 72 0.29 -10.26 0.93
CA TRP A 72 0.70 -11.66 0.84
C TRP A 72 0.99 -12.15 2.25
N VAL A 73 0.03 -12.84 2.83
CA VAL A 73 0.03 -13.24 4.25
C VAL A 73 1.22 -14.09 4.66
N PRO A 74 1.63 -15.13 3.88
CA PRO A 74 2.71 -16.03 4.33
C PRO A 74 4.03 -15.33 4.69
N GLN A 75 4.30 -14.17 4.10
CA GLN A 75 5.55 -13.44 4.31
C GLN A 75 5.32 -12.05 4.91
N ASN A 76 4.10 -11.72 5.34
CA ASN A 76 3.74 -10.38 5.81
C ASN A 76 4.13 -9.30 4.78
N PHE A 77 3.99 -9.63 3.49
CA PHE A 77 4.47 -8.78 2.41
C PHE A 77 3.34 -7.93 1.85
N ILE A 78 3.49 -6.61 1.99
CA ILE A 78 2.57 -5.63 1.41
C ILE A 78 2.96 -5.48 -0.07
N HIS A 79 2.14 -6.04 -0.94
CA HIS A 79 2.40 -6.03 -2.38
C HIS A 79 1.91 -4.73 -3.03
N MET A 80 0.75 -4.25 -2.61
CA MET A 80 0.14 -3.04 -3.18
C MET A 80 -0.45 -2.17 -2.07
N LEU A 81 -0.28 -0.87 -2.19
CA LEU A 81 -0.94 0.13 -1.38
C LEU A 81 -1.21 1.33 -2.27
N TYR A 82 -2.43 1.45 -2.76
CA TYR A 82 -2.79 2.47 -3.74
C TYR A 82 -3.99 3.26 -3.26
N VAL A 83 -3.86 4.59 -3.35
CA VAL A 83 -4.93 5.54 -3.05
C VAL A 83 -5.20 6.36 -4.30
N ARG A 84 -6.48 6.61 -4.62
CA ARG A 84 -6.86 7.45 -5.74
C ARG A 84 -6.12 8.79 -5.65
N GLU A 85 -5.59 9.27 -6.78
CA GLU A 85 -4.74 10.44 -6.82
C GLU A 85 -5.39 11.66 -6.15
N ALA A 86 -6.67 11.90 -6.42
CA ALA A 86 -7.42 13.02 -5.85
C ALA A 86 -7.59 12.94 -4.33
N LEU A 87 -7.41 11.75 -3.73
CA LEU A 87 -7.62 11.51 -2.30
C LEU A 87 -6.32 11.22 -1.55
N GLN A 88 -5.17 11.35 -2.21
CA GLN A 88 -3.88 11.20 -1.56
C GLN A 88 -3.61 12.36 -0.60
N GLY A 89 -2.86 12.07 0.46
CA GLY A 89 -2.51 13.07 1.46
C GLY A 89 -3.60 13.35 2.49
N LEU A 90 -4.71 12.60 2.49
CA LEU A 90 -5.85 12.79 3.38
C LEU A 90 -5.97 11.69 4.45
N GLY A 91 -4.96 10.83 4.57
CA GLY A 91 -4.91 9.80 5.62
C GLY A 91 -5.43 8.43 5.23
N ALA A 92 -5.92 8.22 4.00
CA ALA A 92 -6.42 6.91 3.56
C ALA A 92 -5.34 5.84 3.56
N GLY A 93 -4.15 6.15 3.06
CA GLY A 93 -3.01 5.23 3.07
C GLY A 93 -2.60 4.84 4.48
N SER A 94 -2.57 5.79 5.40
CA SER A 94 -2.27 5.54 6.81
C SER A 94 -3.33 4.66 7.45
N ALA A 95 -4.60 4.88 7.13
CA ALA A 95 -5.70 4.06 7.65
C ALA A 95 -5.56 2.61 7.20
N LEU A 96 -5.25 2.37 5.91
CA LEU A 96 -5.03 1.03 5.37
C LEU A 96 -3.86 0.34 6.07
N LEU A 97 -2.74 1.04 6.18
CA LEU A 97 -1.51 0.48 6.74
C LEU A 97 -1.69 0.12 8.23
N THR A 98 -2.24 1.03 9.01
CA THR A 98 -2.39 0.84 10.46
C THR A 98 -3.51 -0.13 10.83
N ALA A 99 -4.39 -0.47 9.88
CA ALA A 99 -5.43 -1.47 10.09
C ALA A 99 -4.96 -2.90 9.83
N LEU A 100 -3.72 -3.10 9.38
CA LEU A 100 -3.17 -4.44 9.17
C LEU A 100 -3.17 -5.24 10.47
N PRO A 101 -3.37 -6.59 10.38
CA PRO A 101 -3.40 -7.44 11.58
C PRO A 101 -2.18 -7.24 12.49
N GLU A 102 -2.42 -7.07 13.76
CA GLU A 102 -1.37 -6.92 14.79
C GLU A 102 -0.43 -5.73 14.55
N TRP A 103 -0.88 -4.72 13.80
CA TRP A 103 -0.10 -3.49 13.64
C TRP A 103 0.11 -2.79 14.99
N PRO A 104 1.29 -2.28 15.32
CA PRO A 104 2.58 -2.33 14.60
C PRO A 104 3.52 -3.42 15.11
N MET A 105 3.00 -4.53 15.63
CA MET A 105 3.78 -5.58 16.29
C MET A 105 4.27 -6.66 15.33
N ARG A 106 3.70 -6.75 14.13
CA ARG A 106 4.12 -7.72 13.12
C ARG A 106 5.12 -7.09 12.16
N ARG A 107 6.16 -7.83 11.78
CA ARG A 107 7.20 -7.33 10.87
C ARG A 107 6.70 -7.38 9.44
N TYR A 108 6.01 -6.34 9.02
CA TYR A 108 5.56 -6.19 7.64
C TYR A 108 6.72 -5.79 6.74
N ARG A 109 6.68 -6.23 5.49
CA ARG A 109 7.73 -6.03 4.50
C ARG A 109 7.11 -5.51 3.22
N LEU A 110 7.90 -4.77 2.44
CA LEU A 110 7.48 -4.28 1.13
C LEU A 110 8.69 -3.95 0.28
N LYS A 111 8.44 -3.73 -1.01
CA LYS A 111 9.42 -3.19 -1.95
C LYS A 111 8.92 -1.83 -2.40
N CYS A 112 9.78 -0.82 -2.31
CA CYS A 112 9.45 0.55 -2.71
C CYS A 112 10.40 0.98 -3.82
N LEU A 113 9.87 1.32 -4.99
CA LEU A 113 10.70 1.79 -6.10
C LEU A 113 11.43 3.06 -5.70
N VAL A 114 12.72 3.14 -6.04
CA VAL A 114 13.58 4.28 -5.69
C VAL A 114 13.03 5.59 -6.25
N HIS A 115 12.45 5.56 -7.45
CA HIS A 115 11.83 6.72 -8.07
C HIS A 115 10.57 7.21 -7.35
N ASN A 116 9.93 6.37 -6.57
CA ASN A 116 8.72 6.73 -5.83
C ASN A 116 9.09 7.36 -4.48
N ARG A 117 9.62 8.57 -4.52
CA ARG A 117 10.09 9.29 -3.32
C ARG A 117 8.97 9.55 -2.30
N ARG A 118 7.77 9.83 -2.80
CA ARG A 118 6.61 10.09 -1.95
C ARG A 118 6.23 8.86 -1.13
N ALA A 119 6.19 7.69 -1.76
CA ALA A 119 5.91 6.44 -1.07
C ALA A 119 7.01 6.12 -0.05
N ARG A 120 8.27 6.30 -0.42
CA ARG A 120 9.39 6.08 0.50
C ARG A 120 9.26 6.94 1.76
N ALA A 121 8.98 8.23 1.59
CA ALA A 121 8.80 9.14 2.73
C ALA A 121 7.63 8.70 3.61
N PHE A 122 6.54 8.26 2.99
CA PHE A 122 5.36 7.73 3.70
C PHE A 122 5.72 6.50 4.55
N TYR A 123 6.43 5.53 3.98
CA TYR A 123 6.81 4.32 4.72
C TYR A 123 7.80 4.61 5.83
N LEU A 124 8.80 5.46 5.58
CA LEU A 124 9.74 5.88 6.62
C LEU A 124 9.02 6.54 7.80
N LYS A 125 8.05 7.39 7.51
CA LYS A 125 7.24 8.05 8.54
C LYS A 125 6.47 7.04 9.40
N HIS A 126 6.06 5.91 8.81
CA HIS A 126 5.29 4.89 9.51
C HIS A 126 6.17 3.82 10.19
N GLY A 127 7.47 4.04 10.25
CA GLY A 127 8.37 3.18 11.00
C GLY A 127 9.03 2.07 10.18
N PHE A 128 8.89 2.09 8.87
CA PHE A 128 9.65 1.18 8.00
C PHE A 128 11.08 1.70 7.85
N GLU A 129 12.00 0.78 7.69
CA GLU A 129 13.40 1.11 7.39
C GLU A 129 13.87 0.34 6.17
N ILE A 130 14.84 0.90 5.46
CA ILE A 130 15.45 0.26 4.29
C ILE A 130 16.41 -0.82 4.78
N VAL A 131 16.19 -2.06 4.36
CA VAL A 131 17.00 -3.21 4.77
C VAL A 131 17.73 -3.89 3.62
N GLY A 132 17.48 -3.45 2.40
CA GLY A 132 18.13 -4.01 1.23
C GLY A 132 17.71 -3.30 -0.03
N SER A 133 18.17 -3.79 -1.17
CA SER A 133 17.82 -3.21 -2.47
C SER A 133 17.84 -4.30 -3.54
N GLY A 134 17.23 -3.99 -4.67
CA GLY A 134 17.20 -4.88 -5.83
C GLY A 134 16.80 -4.12 -7.08
N TRP A 135 16.55 -4.87 -8.14
CA TRP A 135 16.17 -4.31 -9.43
C TRP A 135 14.98 -5.10 -9.98
N SER A 136 14.04 -4.39 -10.58
CA SER A 136 12.86 -4.96 -11.22
C SER A 136 12.68 -4.33 -12.59
N PRO A 137 11.78 -4.87 -13.45
CA PRO A 137 11.48 -4.25 -14.74
C PRO A 137 11.04 -2.79 -14.64
N GLU A 138 10.42 -2.38 -13.52
CA GLU A 138 10.00 -1.00 -13.29
C GLU A 138 11.13 -0.12 -12.73
N GLY A 139 12.28 -0.70 -12.40
CA GLY A 139 13.44 0.03 -11.90
C GLY A 139 13.98 -0.51 -10.58
N SER A 140 14.96 0.19 -10.05
CA SER A 140 15.57 -0.15 -8.77
C SER A 140 14.59 0.06 -7.63
N TYR A 141 14.63 -0.84 -6.64
CA TYR A 141 13.77 -0.73 -5.46
C TYR A 141 14.57 -0.90 -4.17
N ASN A 142 13.98 -0.42 -3.08
CA ASN A 142 14.45 -0.68 -1.73
C ASN A 142 13.55 -1.74 -1.11
N ASP A 143 14.15 -2.73 -0.45
CA ASP A 143 13.43 -3.60 0.47
C ASP A 143 13.26 -2.86 1.78
N MET A 144 12.03 -2.82 2.29
CA MET A 144 11.72 -2.12 3.53
C MET A 144 10.99 -3.05 4.50
N GLU A 145 11.30 -2.91 5.77
CA GLU A 145 10.66 -3.67 6.84
C GLU A 145 10.18 -2.75 7.95
N LEU A 146 9.00 -3.07 8.48
CA LEU A 146 8.49 -2.36 9.65
C LEU A 146 9.32 -2.76 10.87
N LYS A 147 9.91 -1.77 11.52
CA LYS A 147 10.58 -1.96 12.79
C LYS A 147 9.51 -2.12 13.86
N THR A 148 9.48 -3.28 14.52
CA THR A 148 8.46 -3.54 15.52
C THR A 148 8.59 -2.58 16.69
N ARG A 149 7.50 -2.38 17.42
CA ARG A 149 7.46 -1.47 18.57
C ARG A 149 8.52 -1.87 19.61
N ARG A 150 8.77 -3.18 19.79
CA ARG A 150 9.78 -3.70 20.70
C ARG A 150 11.18 -3.29 20.26
N GLU A 151 11.50 -3.42 18.97
CA GLU A 151 12.79 -3.04 18.40
C GLU A 151 13.04 -1.53 18.52
N ARG A 152 12.00 -0.72 18.30
CA ARG A 152 12.09 0.74 18.43
C ARG A 152 12.38 1.20 19.85
N ARG A 153 12.06 0.39 20.86
CA ARG A 153 12.29 0.68 22.27
C ARG A 153 13.56 0.05 22.83
N ALA A 154 14.24 -0.79 22.03
CA ALA A 154 15.48 -1.43 22.49
C ALA A 154 16.56 -0.37 22.71
N PRO A 155 17.25 -0.37 23.84
CA PRO A 155 18.40 0.51 24.04
C PRO A 155 19.54 0.09 23.12
N TYR A 156 20.33 1.06 22.70
CA TYR A 156 21.51 0.82 21.88
C TYR A 156 22.62 0.20 22.71
#